data_bf7c6c9c223c115f2ab5614b639cfdf9
#
_entry.id   bf7c6c9c223c115f2ab5614b639cfdf9
#
_cell.length_a   1.000
_cell.length_b   1.000
_cell.length_c   1.000
_cell.angle_alpha   90.00
_cell.angle_beta   90.00
_cell.angle_gamma   90.00
#
_symmetry.space_group_name_H-M   'P 1'
#
loop_
_entity.id
_entity.type
_entity.pdbx_description
1 polymer ?
#
loop_
_entity_poly.entity_id
_entity_poly.type
_entity_poly.pdbx_seq_one_letter_code
_entity_poly.pdbx_strand_id
1 'polypeptide(L)'
;MTRENPSREGRMPRLWLFTALLLCCVLLFMAGCTGLNQAGVKKNDTVRVFYTASFEDGTLFDTNINSTPLEFTVGREQVIPGFDEAVIGMTPGVTKTVTIPPEKGYGVYNKTMVFRESLEEVNAFLQDQQSQGNLFMIQYPGIGSVYSWAYPDGSRGYMRLTNSTDTMVTIDLNNPLAGKTLTFEIKLVEIVP
;
A
#
# COMPACT_ATOMS: atom_id res chain seq x y z
N MET A 1 -93.46 -24.05 -2.93
CA MET A 1 -92.55 -23.90 -4.11
C MET A 1 -91.68 -22.72 -3.90
N THR A 2 -90.54 -22.94 -3.32
CA THR A 2 -89.53 -21.92 -3.03
C THR A 2 -88.35 -22.16 -4.01
N ARG A 3 -88.03 -21.17 -4.84
CA ARG A 3 -86.90 -21.22 -5.76
C ARG A 3 -85.68 -20.64 -5.05
N GLU A 4 -84.67 -21.44 -4.84
CA GLU A 4 -83.32 -21.03 -4.43
C GLU A 4 -82.63 -20.32 -5.58
N ASN A 5 -81.94 -19.22 -5.24
CA ASN A 5 -81.15 -18.45 -6.15
C ASN A 5 -79.68 -18.80 -5.92
N PRO A 6 -78.87 -19.21 -6.95
CA PRO A 6 -77.49 -19.55 -6.77
C PRO A 6 -76.60 -18.32 -6.66
N SER A 7 -75.72 -18.39 -5.69
CA SER A 7 -74.68 -17.43 -5.35
C SER A 7 -73.83 -17.05 -6.55
N ARG A 8 -73.65 -15.76 -6.74
CA ARG A 8 -72.64 -15.16 -7.65
C ARG A 8 -71.28 -15.30 -7.01
N GLU A 9 -70.46 -16.22 -7.47
CA GLU A 9 -69.04 -16.20 -7.23
C GLU A 9 -68.39 -14.99 -7.95
N GLY A 10 -67.86 -14.06 -7.16
CA GLY A 10 -67.16 -12.89 -7.62
C GLY A 10 -65.79 -13.26 -8.20
N ARG A 11 -65.72 -13.40 -9.53
CA ARG A 11 -64.44 -13.55 -10.27
C ARG A 11 -63.69 -12.21 -10.12
N MET A 12 -62.65 -12.17 -9.30
CA MET A 12 -61.72 -11.00 -9.24
C MET A 12 -61.11 -10.78 -10.64
N PRO A 13 -61.14 -9.55 -11.14
CA PRO A 13 -60.57 -9.24 -12.45
C PRO A 13 -59.07 -9.49 -12.45
N ARG A 14 -58.59 -10.22 -13.44
CA ARG A 14 -57.17 -10.55 -13.67
C ARG A 14 -56.25 -9.31 -13.64
N LEU A 15 -56.79 -8.13 -13.77
CA LEU A 15 -56.10 -6.86 -13.73
C LEU A 15 -55.48 -6.57 -12.36
N TRP A 16 -56.06 -6.99 -11.24
CA TRP A 16 -55.56 -6.82 -9.88
C TRP A 16 -54.33 -7.68 -9.59
N LEU A 17 -54.22 -8.84 -10.21
CA LEU A 17 -53.07 -9.70 -10.08
C LEU A 17 -51.81 -9.11 -10.77
N PHE A 18 -51.98 -8.42 -11.90
CA PHE A 18 -50.87 -7.77 -12.59
C PHE A 18 -50.40 -6.52 -11.86
N THR A 19 -51.29 -5.75 -11.24
CA THR A 19 -50.93 -4.57 -10.45
C THR A 19 -50.21 -4.95 -9.14
N ALA A 20 -50.63 -6.03 -8.48
CA ALA A 20 -49.99 -6.56 -7.28
C ALA A 20 -48.56 -7.12 -7.60
N LEU A 21 -48.42 -7.81 -8.74
CA LEU A 21 -47.13 -8.36 -9.20
C LEU A 21 -46.15 -7.23 -9.58
N LEU A 22 -46.64 -6.19 -10.26
CA LEU A 22 -45.85 -5.02 -10.64
C LEU A 22 -45.35 -4.22 -9.40
N LEU A 23 -46.24 -4.07 -8.40
CA LEU A 23 -45.90 -3.37 -7.13
C LEU A 23 -44.86 -4.17 -6.32
N CYS A 24 -44.95 -5.51 -6.32
CA CYS A 24 -43.99 -6.38 -5.66
C CYS A 24 -42.60 -6.33 -6.34
N CYS A 25 -42.54 -6.26 -7.68
CA CYS A 25 -41.27 -6.07 -8.42
C CYS A 25 -40.64 -4.72 -8.16
N VAL A 26 -41.41 -3.63 -8.01
CA VAL A 26 -40.86 -2.29 -7.69
C VAL A 26 -40.32 -2.24 -6.25
N LEU A 27 -40.95 -2.93 -5.30
CA LEU A 27 -40.47 -3.00 -3.92
C LEU A 27 -39.20 -3.86 -3.78
N LEU A 28 -39.02 -4.89 -4.62
CA LEU A 28 -37.81 -5.70 -4.66
C LEU A 28 -36.60 -4.95 -5.28
N PHE A 29 -36.84 -3.98 -6.18
CA PHE A 29 -35.77 -3.16 -6.75
C PHE A 29 -35.26 -2.06 -5.78
N MET A 30 -36.04 -1.68 -4.79
CA MET A 30 -35.63 -0.68 -3.77
C MET A 30 -34.86 -1.27 -2.59
N ALA A 31 -34.78 -2.60 -2.47
CA ALA A 31 -34.05 -3.27 -1.37
C ALA A 31 -32.55 -3.53 -1.71
N GLY A 32 -32.08 -3.06 -2.86
CA GLY A 32 -30.76 -3.42 -3.43
C GLY A 32 -29.63 -2.44 -3.20
N CYS A 33 -29.77 -1.41 -2.38
CA CYS A 33 -28.67 -0.47 -2.11
C CYS A 33 -28.59 -0.07 -0.62
N THR A 34 -28.48 -1.04 0.28
CA THR A 34 -27.77 -0.75 1.53
C THR A 34 -26.28 -0.89 1.25
N GLY A 35 -25.72 0.06 0.49
CA GLY A 35 -24.29 0.31 0.53
C GLY A 35 -23.97 0.61 1.99
N LEU A 36 -23.35 -0.36 2.68
CA LEU A 36 -22.71 -0.10 3.95
C LEU A 36 -21.80 1.09 3.69
N ASN A 37 -22.15 2.24 4.25
CA ASN A 37 -21.33 3.45 4.20
C ASN A 37 -20.12 3.17 5.10
N GLN A 38 -19.20 2.33 4.61
CA GLN A 38 -17.97 2.04 5.34
C GLN A 38 -17.22 3.37 5.42
N ALA A 39 -17.10 3.87 6.64
CA ALA A 39 -16.34 5.07 6.91
C ALA A 39 -14.92 4.86 6.33
N GLY A 40 -14.45 5.82 5.54
CA GLY A 40 -13.07 5.76 5.02
C GLY A 40 -12.06 5.88 6.16
N VAL A 41 -10.86 5.38 5.90
CA VAL A 41 -9.69 5.44 6.79
C VAL A 41 -9.46 6.84 7.33
N LYS A 42 -9.22 6.96 8.62
CA LYS A 42 -8.90 8.20 9.34
C LYS A 42 -7.53 8.10 10.01
N LYS A 43 -7.00 9.23 10.42
CA LYS A 43 -5.81 9.29 11.28
C LYS A 43 -6.04 8.50 12.57
N ASN A 44 -5.04 7.73 12.98
CA ASN A 44 -5.03 6.77 14.10
C ASN A 44 -5.80 5.47 13.86
N ASP A 45 -6.42 5.26 12.71
CA ASP A 45 -6.91 3.92 12.37
C ASP A 45 -5.72 2.99 12.09
N THR A 46 -5.83 1.73 12.50
CA THR A 46 -4.91 0.69 12.08
C THR A 46 -5.47 0.02 10.82
N VAL A 47 -4.65 -0.13 9.80
CA VAL A 47 -5.07 -0.65 8.49
C VAL A 47 -4.20 -1.81 8.06
N ARG A 48 -4.75 -2.70 7.24
CA ARG A 48 -4.02 -3.74 6.52
C ARG A 48 -4.12 -3.49 5.02
N VAL A 49 -2.96 -3.49 4.35
CA VAL A 49 -2.90 -3.21 2.93
C VAL A 49 -2.02 -4.22 2.20
N PHE A 50 -2.38 -4.50 0.95
CA PHE A 50 -1.45 -5.01 -0.05
C PHE A 50 -0.94 -3.85 -0.90
N TYR A 51 0.29 -3.94 -1.36
CA TYR A 51 0.85 -2.95 -2.27
C TYR A 51 1.81 -3.56 -3.28
N THR A 52 2.00 -2.81 -4.36
CA THR A 52 3.05 -2.99 -5.35
C THR A 52 3.75 -1.65 -5.54
N ALA A 53 5.07 -1.64 -5.50
CA ALA A 53 5.89 -0.43 -5.62
C ALA A 53 6.78 -0.50 -6.85
N SER A 54 6.79 0.57 -7.64
CA SER A 54 7.58 0.71 -8.87
C SER A 54 8.26 2.06 -8.97
N PHE A 55 9.36 2.10 -9.73
CA PHE A 55 9.98 3.34 -10.19
C PHE A 55 9.16 4.00 -11.30
N GLU A 56 9.54 5.22 -11.72
CA GLU A 56 8.88 5.97 -12.81
C GLU A 56 8.88 5.22 -14.15
N ASP A 57 9.88 4.38 -14.39
CA ASP A 57 10.00 3.55 -15.61
C ASP A 57 9.12 2.28 -15.56
N GLY A 58 8.36 2.08 -14.48
CA GLY A 58 7.53 0.91 -14.26
C GLY A 58 8.26 -0.31 -13.69
N THR A 59 9.58 -0.23 -13.44
CA THR A 59 10.33 -1.33 -12.84
C THR A 59 9.86 -1.56 -11.41
N LEU A 60 9.38 -2.76 -11.12
CA LEU A 60 8.96 -3.17 -9.77
C LEU A 60 10.19 -3.34 -8.87
N PHE A 61 10.12 -2.82 -7.65
CA PHE A 61 11.18 -3.00 -6.67
C PHE A 61 10.71 -3.60 -5.35
N ASP A 62 9.41 -3.51 -5.03
CA ASP A 62 8.85 -4.09 -3.80
C ASP A 62 7.37 -4.44 -3.97
N THR A 63 6.91 -5.50 -3.27
CA THR A 63 5.50 -5.90 -3.23
C THR A 63 5.25 -6.88 -2.09
N ASN A 64 4.02 -6.87 -1.54
CA ASN A 64 3.58 -7.88 -0.57
C ASN A 64 2.32 -8.65 -1.03
N ILE A 65 1.95 -8.57 -2.32
CA ILE A 65 0.67 -9.14 -2.83
C ILE A 65 0.53 -10.65 -2.55
N ASN A 66 1.64 -11.41 -2.54
CA ASN A 66 1.63 -12.85 -2.28
C ASN A 66 2.19 -13.20 -0.88
N SER A 67 2.11 -12.26 0.07
CA SER A 67 2.63 -12.38 1.41
C SER A 67 1.58 -11.95 2.44
N THR A 68 2.02 -11.61 3.66
CA THR A 68 1.16 -11.04 4.70
C THR A 68 0.87 -9.57 4.37
N PRO A 69 -0.39 -9.10 4.52
CA PRO A 69 -0.70 -7.69 4.40
C PRO A 69 0.14 -6.84 5.36
N LEU A 70 0.60 -5.69 4.91
CA LEU A 70 1.28 -4.71 5.76
C LEU A 70 0.24 -4.09 6.69
N GLU A 71 0.49 -4.21 8.01
CA GLU A 71 -0.31 -3.58 9.05
C GLU A 71 0.43 -2.35 9.59
N PHE A 72 -0.25 -1.22 9.66
CA PHE A 72 0.27 0.00 10.26
C PHE A 72 -0.85 0.92 10.75
N THR A 73 -0.51 1.82 11.69
CA THR A 73 -1.42 2.83 12.21
C THR A 73 -1.15 4.17 11.53
N VAL A 74 -2.17 4.72 10.89
CA VAL A 74 -2.11 5.98 10.12
C VAL A 74 -1.69 7.16 11.00
N GLY A 75 -0.68 7.90 10.56
CA GLY A 75 -0.12 9.06 11.27
C GLY A 75 0.86 8.72 12.39
N ARG A 76 1.41 7.50 12.41
CA ARG A 76 2.45 7.05 13.37
C ARG A 76 3.84 6.91 12.76
N GLU A 77 4.06 7.42 11.55
CA GLU A 77 5.36 7.41 10.86
C GLU A 77 5.96 5.99 10.67
N GLN A 78 5.09 4.97 10.62
CA GLN A 78 5.49 3.58 10.39
C GLN A 78 5.76 3.28 8.91
N VAL A 79 5.28 4.14 8.03
CA VAL A 79 5.48 4.11 6.58
C VAL A 79 5.87 5.50 6.09
N ILE A 80 6.33 5.63 4.84
CA ILE A 80 6.70 6.94 4.27
C ILE A 80 5.46 7.87 4.22
N PRO A 81 5.65 9.21 4.41
CA PRO A 81 4.54 10.16 4.54
C PRO A 81 3.53 10.11 3.40
N GLY A 82 3.99 10.00 2.16
CA GLY A 82 3.10 9.93 0.99
C GLY A 82 2.23 8.66 0.95
N PHE A 83 2.73 7.53 1.49
CA PHE A 83 1.96 6.30 1.61
C PHE A 83 0.90 6.42 2.71
N ASP A 84 1.28 6.99 3.85
CA ASP A 84 0.39 7.25 4.99
C ASP A 84 -0.79 8.16 4.58
N GLU A 85 -0.49 9.26 3.89
CA GLU A 85 -1.50 10.18 3.35
C GLU A 85 -2.41 9.49 2.31
N ALA A 86 -1.86 8.60 1.49
CA ALA A 86 -2.58 7.97 0.40
C ALA A 86 -3.73 7.08 0.88
N VAL A 87 -3.61 6.44 2.03
CA VAL A 87 -4.64 5.54 2.56
C VAL A 87 -5.80 6.27 3.21
N ILE A 88 -5.62 7.55 3.58
CA ILE A 88 -6.70 8.35 4.21
C ILE A 88 -7.88 8.46 3.25
N GLY A 89 -9.08 8.19 3.76
CA GLY A 89 -10.34 8.20 3.01
C GLY A 89 -10.60 6.94 2.18
N MET A 90 -9.65 6.00 2.06
CA MET A 90 -9.89 4.73 1.39
C MET A 90 -10.90 3.87 2.18
N THR A 91 -11.66 3.05 1.46
CA THR A 91 -12.57 2.05 2.06
C THR A 91 -12.07 0.64 1.74
N PRO A 92 -12.32 -0.35 2.62
CA PRO A 92 -11.90 -1.73 2.36
C PRO A 92 -12.31 -2.26 0.99
N GLY A 93 -11.41 -2.99 0.35
CA GLY A 93 -11.56 -3.54 -0.99
C GLY A 93 -11.15 -2.59 -2.12
N VAL A 94 -10.98 -1.30 -1.86
CA VAL A 94 -10.57 -0.31 -2.88
C VAL A 94 -9.07 -0.37 -3.13
N THR A 95 -8.68 -0.23 -4.39
CA THR A 95 -7.29 -0.06 -4.83
C THR A 95 -7.09 1.39 -5.29
N LYS A 96 -5.97 1.99 -4.89
CA LYS A 96 -5.58 3.35 -5.25
C LYS A 96 -4.13 3.36 -5.74
N THR A 97 -3.87 4.01 -6.85
CA THR A 97 -2.52 4.30 -7.32
C THR A 97 -2.12 5.69 -6.91
N VAL A 98 -0.92 5.85 -6.36
CA VAL A 98 -0.35 7.13 -5.94
C VAL A 98 1.09 7.25 -6.39
N THR A 99 1.47 8.43 -6.88
CA THR A 99 2.86 8.79 -7.17
C THR A 99 3.39 9.65 -6.03
N ILE A 100 4.47 9.23 -5.41
CA ILE A 100 5.06 9.83 -4.21
C ILE A 100 6.39 10.46 -4.59
N PRO A 101 6.53 11.79 -4.51
CA PRO A 101 7.79 12.48 -4.76
C PRO A 101 8.80 12.23 -3.63
N PRO A 102 10.09 12.46 -3.86
CA PRO A 102 11.16 12.18 -2.90
C PRO A 102 10.91 12.76 -1.51
N GLU A 103 10.39 13.99 -1.41
CA GLU A 103 10.17 14.70 -0.15
C GLU A 103 9.12 14.02 0.75
N LYS A 104 8.19 13.28 0.14
CA LYS A 104 7.18 12.47 0.83
C LYS A 104 7.49 10.97 0.82
N GLY A 105 8.62 10.61 0.22
CA GLY A 105 9.14 9.25 0.15
C GLY A 105 10.34 9.04 1.05
N TYR A 106 11.46 8.69 0.44
CA TYR A 106 12.71 8.40 1.15
C TYR A 106 13.68 9.60 1.21
N GLY A 107 13.18 10.79 0.96
CA GLY A 107 13.94 12.05 1.00
C GLY A 107 14.64 12.39 -0.31
N VAL A 108 15.10 13.63 -0.39
CA VAL A 108 15.87 14.11 -1.54
C VAL A 108 17.29 13.52 -1.51
N TYR A 109 17.86 13.31 -2.69
CA TYR A 109 19.24 12.85 -2.79
C TYR A 109 20.22 13.95 -2.35
N ASN A 110 21.11 13.63 -1.41
CA ASN A 110 22.09 14.58 -0.86
C ASN A 110 23.49 14.27 -1.40
N LYS A 111 24.00 15.13 -2.28
CA LYS A 111 25.33 14.98 -2.87
C LYS A 111 26.47 15.07 -1.84
N THR A 112 26.27 15.70 -0.68
CA THR A 112 27.30 15.77 0.37
C THR A 112 27.50 14.45 1.10
N MET A 113 26.57 13.49 0.93
CA MET A 113 26.70 12.13 1.43
C MET A 113 27.44 11.19 0.46
N VAL A 114 28.01 11.76 -0.62
CA VAL A 114 28.83 11.03 -1.60
C VAL A 114 30.25 11.55 -1.52
N PHE A 115 31.20 10.68 -1.17
CA PHE A 115 32.59 11.03 -0.99
C PHE A 115 33.51 9.85 -1.35
N ARG A 116 34.81 10.10 -1.39
CA ARG A 116 35.81 9.05 -1.65
C ARG A 116 36.52 8.69 -0.35
N GLU A 117 36.73 7.39 -0.18
CA GLU A 117 37.43 6.85 0.98
C GLU A 117 38.42 5.76 0.56
N SER A 118 39.36 5.44 1.43
CA SER A 118 40.29 4.35 1.16
C SER A 118 39.56 3.00 1.16
N LEU A 119 39.92 2.15 0.22
CA LEU A 119 39.34 0.80 0.12
C LEU A 119 39.66 -0.04 1.38
N GLU A 120 40.80 0.20 2.02
CA GLU A 120 41.22 -0.47 3.26
C GLU A 120 40.29 -0.12 4.41
N GLU A 121 39.98 1.17 4.64
CA GLU A 121 39.08 1.63 5.71
C GLU A 121 37.66 1.15 5.50
N VAL A 122 37.16 1.19 4.27
CA VAL A 122 35.82 0.65 3.94
C VAL A 122 35.74 -0.84 4.21
N ASN A 123 36.75 -1.61 3.80
CA ASN A 123 36.79 -3.05 4.05
C ASN A 123 36.86 -3.35 5.55
N ALA A 124 37.65 -2.61 6.32
CA ALA A 124 37.73 -2.74 7.78
C ALA A 124 36.35 -2.47 8.45
N PHE A 125 35.67 -1.41 8.03
CA PHE A 125 34.31 -1.11 8.49
C PHE A 125 33.32 -2.23 8.16
N LEU A 126 33.31 -2.71 6.91
CA LEU A 126 32.39 -3.78 6.49
C LEU A 126 32.66 -5.09 7.27
N GLN A 127 33.93 -5.44 7.52
CA GLN A 127 34.29 -6.60 8.34
C GLN A 127 33.84 -6.47 9.78
N ASP A 128 33.97 -5.27 10.36
CA ASP A 128 33.46 -5.01 11.72
C ASP A 128 31.96 -5.19 11.80
N GLN A 129 31.17 -4.58 10.90
CA GLN A 129 29.72 -4.75 10.83
C GLN A 129 29.28 -6.19 10.59
N GLN A 130 30.03 -6.91 9.76
CA GLN A 130 29.78 -8.34 9.51
C GLN A 130 30.05 -9.19 10.76
N SER A 131 31.11 -8.91 11.52
CA SER A 131 31.44 -9.62 12.76
C SER A 131 30.37 -9.43 13.85
N GLN A 132 29.70 -8.28 13.84
CA GLN A 132 28.57 -7.97 14.73
C GLN A 132 27.24 -8.58 14.27
N GLY A 133 27.19 -9.22 13.09
CA GLY A 133 25.97 -9.77 12.52
C GLY A 133 24.96 -8.73 12.02
N ASN A 134 25.38 -7.49 11.88
CA ASN A 134 24.52 -6.36 11.55
C ASN A 134 24.49 -6.00 10.06
N LEU A 135 25.41 -6.58 9.26
CA LEU A 135 25.55 -6.24 7.83
C LEU A 135 24.63 -7.07 6.97
N PHE A 136 23.83 -6.38 6.15
CA PHE A 136 22.98 -6.98 5.14
C PHE A 136 23.34 -6.41 3.77
N MET A 137 23.32 -7.23 2.74
CA MET A 137 23.44 -6.79 1.36
C MET A 137 22.09 -6.91 0.66
N ILE A 138 21.61 -5.80 0.11
CA ILE A 138 20.33 -5.71 -0.58
C ILE A 138 20.61 -5.41 -2.06
N GLN A 139 19.96 -6.15 -2.95
CA GLN A 139 20.03 -5.91 -4.40
C GLN A 139 18.78 -5.13 -4.83
N TYR A 140 18.97 -3.93 -5.36
CA TYR A 140 17.87 -3.14 -5.93
C TYR A 140 17.92 -3.17 -7.46
N PRO A 141 16.79 -3.44 -8.14
CA PRO A 141 16.70 -3.30 -9.58
C PRO A 141 17.14 -1.89 -10.05
N GLY A 142 18.04 -1.81 -11.02
CA GLY A 142 18.55 -0.53 -11.56
C GLY A 142 19.43 0.30 -10.64
N ILE A 143 19.62 -0.12 -9.36
CA ILE A 143 20.49 0.58 -8.39
C ILE A 143 21.75 -0.24 -8.11
N GLY A 144 21.64 -1.57 -8.11
CA GLY A 144 22.72 -2.49 -7.79
C GLY A 144 22.75 -2.89 -6.32
N SER A 145 23.91 -3.40 -5.89
CA SER A 145 24.12 -3.87 -4.51
C SER A 145 24.32 -2.70 -3.56
N VAL A 146 23.61 -2.76 -2.41
CA VAL A 146 23.71 -1.78 -1.33
C VAL A 146 23.96 -2.54 -0.02
N TYR A 147 24.97 -2.13 0.72
CA TYR A 147 25.19 -2.59 2.08
C TYR A 147 24.24 -1.83 3.01
N SER A 148 23.63 -2.54 3.94
CA SER A 148 22.72 -1.97 4.94
C SER A 148 23.03 -2.55 6.30
N TRP A 149 22.94 -1.75 7.35
CA TRP A 149 23.05 -2.17 8.75
C TRP A 149 21.99 -1.50 9.61
N ALA A 150 21.66 -2.14 10.72
CA ALA A 150 20.69 -1.60 11.68
C ALA A 150 21.44 -0.94 12.84
N TYR A 151 21.00 0.26 13.24
CA TYR A 151 21.43 0.91 14.47
C TYR A 151 20.59 0.43 15.66
N PRO A 152 21.10 0.58 16.91
CA PRO A 152 20.35 0.18 18.12
C PRO A 152 19.02 0.92 18.31
N ASP A 153 18.87 2.10 17.73
CA ASP A 153 17.63 2.90 17.76
C ASP A 153 16.59 2.44 16.73
N GLY A 154 16.91 1.40 15.95
CA GLY A 154 16.04 0.86 14.90
C GLY A 154 16.19 1.56 13.54
N SER A 155 16.98 2.63 13.44
CA SER A 155 17.30 3.27 12.16
C SER A 155 18.22 2.37 11.31
N ARG A 156 18.31 2.67 10.00
CA ARG A 156 19.18 1.94 9.07
C ARG A 156 20.20 2.84 8.43
N GLY A 157 21.44 2.37 8.39
CA GLY A 157 22.48 2.92 7.55
C GLY A 157 22.50 2.21 6.18
N TYR A 158 22.94 2.95 5.17
CA TYR A 158 23.10 2.45 3.81
C TYR A 158 24.46 2.88 3.26
N MET A 159 25.07 2.01 2.46
CA MET A 159 26.32 2.30 1.74
C MET A 159 26.27 1.63 0.38
N ARG A 160 26.35 2.43 -0.67
CA ARG A 160 26.56 1.96 -2.03
C ARG A 160 27.96 2.32 -2.45
N LEU A 161 28.72 1.29 -2.89
CA LEU A 161 30.07 1.47 -3.39
C LEU A 161 30.03 1.66 -4.92
N THR A 162 30.63 2.76 -5.37
CA THR A 162 30.70 3.10 -6.80
C THR A 162 32.14 3.52 -7.14
N ASN A 163 32.52 3.49 -8.41
CA ASN A 163 33.81 3.98 -8.87
C ASN A 163 35.01 3.49 -8.03
N SER A 164 35.23 2.17 -7.94
CA SER A 164 36.37 1.59 -7.24
C SER A 164 37.64 1.66 -8.11
N THR A 165 38.75 2.00 -7.45
CA THR A 165 40.13 1.83 -7.94
C THR A 165 40.86 0.84 -7.03
N ASP A 166 42.15 0.59 -7.27
CA ASP A 166 42.92 -0.31 -6.41
C ASP A 166 43.06 0.14 -4.96
N THR A 167 42.94 1.44 -4.71
CA THR A 167 43.17 2.04 -3.37
C THR A 167 42.00 2.88 -2.83
N MET A 168 41.10 3.33 -3.71
CA MET A 168 40.02 4.27 -3.34
C MET A 168 38.68 3.79 -3.89
N VAL A 169 37.63 4.10 -3.17
CA VAL A 169 36.25 3.82 -3.60
C VAL A 169 35.36 5.04 -3.34
N THR A 170 34.39 5.26 -4.21
CA THR A 170 33.35 6.27 -3.96
C THR A 170 32.21 5.63 -3.19
N ILE A 171 31.87 6.24 -2.07
CA ILE A 171 30.79 5.85 -1.15
C ILE A 171 29.63 6.78 -1.35
N ASP A 172 28.41 6.21 -1.42
CA ASP A 172 27.17 6.93 -1.38
C ASP A 172 26.37 6.40 -0.18
N LEU A 173 26.16 7.26 0.83
CA LEU A 173 25.44 6.94 2.07
C LEU A 173 23.96 7.34 2.02
N ASN A 174 23.46 7.82 0.88
CA ASN A 174 22.03 8.10 0.73
C ASN A 174 21.22 6.80 0.87
N ASN A 175 19.95 6.94 1.34
CA ASN A 175 18.99 5.86 1.17
C ASN A 175 18.93 5.48 -0.33
N PRO A 176 18.93 4.20 -0.69
CA PRO A 176 18.91 3.76 -2.10
C PRO A 176 17.76 4.33 -2.94
N LEU A 177 16.66 4.67 -2.28
CA LEU A 177 15.46 5.23 -2.91
C LEU A 177 15.38 6.76 -2.80
N ALA A 178 16.36 7.42 -2.15
CA ALA A 178 16.41 8.88 -2.06
C ALA A 178 16.51 9.52 -3.46
N GLY A 179 15.79 10.62 -3.65
CA GLY A 179 15.71 11.35 -4.90
C GLY A 179 14.86 10.66 -5.98
N LYS A 180 14.22 9.54 -5.66
CA LYS A 180 13.36 8.83 -6.61
C LYS A 180 11.89 9.13 -6.37
N THR A 181 11.18 9.43 -7.45
CA THR A 181 9.71 9.41 -7.48
C THR A 181 9.27 7.95 -7.54
N LEU A 182 8.34 7.57 -6.69
CA LEU A 182 7.88 6.19 -6.56
C LEU A 182 6.38 6.11 -6.83
N THR A 183 5.95 5.05 -7.50
CA THR A 183 4.53 4.76 -7.73
C THR A 183 4.13 3.54 -6.91
N PHE A 184 3.07 3.72 -6.10
CA PHE A 184 2.47 2.65 -5.31
C PHE A 184 1.05 2.37 -5.80
N GLU A 185 0.75 1.12 -6.04
CA GLU A 185 -0.60 0.61 -6.13
C GLU A 185 -0.95 -0.01 -4.78
N ILE A 186 -1.91 0.58 -4.06
CA ILE A 186 -2.27 0.21 -2.67
C ILE A 186 -3.69 -0.31 -2.65
N LYS A 187 -3.89 -1.54 -2.20
CA LYS A 187 -5.19 -2.14 -1.97
C LYS A 187 -5.47 -2.21 -0.47
N LEU A 188 -6.47 -1.46 0.01
CA LEU A 188 -6.92 -1.57 1.39
C LEU A 188 -7.67 -2.89 1.60
N VAL A 189 -7.20 -3.70 2.53
CA VAL A 189 -7.84 -4.98 2.90
C VAL A 189 -8.92 -4.72 3.94
N GLU A 190 -8.54 -4.11 5.06
CA GLU A 190 -9.45 -3.82 6.16
C GLU A 190 -8.95 -2.65 7.03
N ILE A 191 -9.86 -2.06 7.77
CA ILE A 191 -9.57 -1.19 8.91
C ILE A 191 -9.72 -2.07 10.14
N VAL A 192 -8.65 -2.22 10.92
CA VAL A 192 -8.62 -3.07 12.12
C VAL A 192 -9.35 -2.36 13.23
N PRO A 193 -10.33 -3.00 13.89
CA PRO A 193 -11.12 -2.41 14.97
C PRO A 193 -10.31 -2.15 16.24
#